data_6e1c123f64090d071d2618778e115c52
#
_entry.id   6e1c123f64090d071d2618778e115c52
#
_cell.length_a   1.000
_cell.length_b   1.000
_cell.length_c   1.000
_cell.angle_alpha   90.00
_cell.angle_beta   90.00
_cell.angle_gamma   90.00
#
_symmetry.space_group_name_H-M   'P 1'
#
loop_
_entity.id
_entity.type
_entity.pdbx_description
1 polymer ?
#
loop_
_entity_poly.entity_id
_entity_poly.type
_entity_poly.pdbx_seq_one_letter_code
_entity_poly.pdbx_strand_id
1 'polypeptide(L)'
;MLLIPFKKAERNNRRALTNEELKKLFERLNLPEFKDYKQTFLILLFFGLRPCELEDARFEGDFLIAKNAKRKGGKVEYKKIPICNQARELLDLSAPIKALHITNSLNRIFKRIMDDENITQYFLRHTFATVCQQYVRPDIVDIWMGDSSERLVGRVYTHFFDDFMIAQMKNVVFDF
;
A
#
# COMPACT_ATOMS: atom_id res chain seq x y z
N MET A 1 38.01 -2.39 -30.19
CA MET A 1 36.81 -1.78 -29.54
C MET A 1 36.15 -2.84 -28.69
N LEU A 2 36.39 -2.79 -27.35
CA LEU A 2 35.87 -3.77 -26.41
C LEU A 2 34.41 -3.42 -26.15
N LEU A 3 33.48 -4.29 -26.54
CA LEU A 3 32.08 -4.23 -26.20
C LEU A 3 31.95 -4.56 -24.70
N ILE A 4 31.68 -3.54 -23.90
CA ILE A 4 31.31 -3.73 -22.49
C ILE A 4 29.91 -4.34 -22.50
N PRO A 5 29.71 -5.57 -21.96
CA PRO A 5 28.38 -6.16 -21.89
C PRO A 5 27.53 -5.34 -20.93
N PHE A 6 26.42 -4.77 -21.45
CA PHE A 6 25.40 -4.17 -20.61
C PHE A 6 24.89 -5.25 -19.64
N LYS A 7 25.22 -5.12 -18.34
CA LYS A 7 24.54 -5.89 -17.29
C LYS A 7 23.04 -5.55 -17.42
N LYS A 8 22.22 -6.51 -17.84
CA LYS A 8 20.77 -6.43 -17.65
C LYS A 8 20.55 -6.16 -16.16
N ALA A 9 19.97 -4.99 -15.84
CA ALA A 9 19.54 -4.72 -14.48
C ALA A 9 18.63 -5.89 -14.06
N GLU A 10 19.00 -6.59 -13.00
CA GLU A 10 18.14 -7.60 -12.40
C GLU A 10 16.78 -6.93 -12.15
N ARG A 11 15.72 -7.49 -12.74
CA ARG A 11 14.36 -7.04 -12.48
C ARG A 11 14.15 -7.22 -10.98
N ASN A 12 14.04 -6.12 -10.25
CA ASN A 12 13.62 -6.15 -8.85
C ASN A 12 12.41 -7.07 -8.76
N ASN A 13 12.56 -8.16 -8.05
CA ASN A 13 11.54 -9.20 -7.94
C ASN A 13 10.42 -8.67 -7.03
N ARG A 14 9.55 -7.82 -7.61
CA ARG A 14 8.44 -7.18 -6.92
C ARG A 14 7.36 -8.23 -6.69
N ARG A 15 7.25 -8.69 -5.45
CA ARG A 15 6.26 -9.66 -5.01
C ARG A 15 5.54 -9.22 -3.75
N ALA A 16 4.49 -9.91 -3.39
CA ALA A 16 3.90 -9.79 -2.06
C ALA A 16 4.82 -10.41 -0.99
N LEU A 17 4.68 -9.97 0.23
CA LEU A 17 5.26 -10.62 1.40
C LEU A 17 4.59 -11.98 1.62
N THR A 18 5.34 -12.97 2.07
CA THR A 18 4.80 -14.24 2.55
C THR A 18 4.16 -14.05 3.94
N ASN A 19 3.38 -15.05 4.40
CA ASN A 19 2.79 -15.00 5.73
C ASN A 19 3.86 -14.94 6.84
N GLU A 20 4.98 -15.65 6.67
CA GLU A 20 6.10 -15.61 7.60
C GLU A 20 6.76 -14.21 7.62
N GLU A 21 6.89 -13.59 6.46
CA GLU A 21 7.42 -12.23 6.36
C GLU A 21 6.44 -11.21 6.98
N LEU A 22 5.13 -11.40 6.85
CA LEU A 22 4.13 -10.56 7.51
C LEU A 22 4.20 -10.70 9.04
N LYS A 23 4.30 -11.93 9.57
CA LYS A 23 4.51 -12.16 11.00
C LYS A 23 5.77 -11.49 11.50
N LYS A 24 6.88 -11.67 10.80
CA LYS A 24 8.16 -10.99 11.11
C LYS A 24 8.01 -9.47 11.14
N LEU A 25 7.35 -8.89 10.14
CA LEU A 25 7.07 -7.45 10.08
C LEU A 25 6.32 -6.98 11.32
N PHE A 26 5.25 -7.67 11.70
CA PHE A 26 4.43 -7.33 12.85
C PHE A 26 5.19 -7.41 14.17
N GLU A 27 5.92 -8.50 14.40
CA GLU A 27 6.75 -8.68 15.59
C GLU A 27 7.78 -7.56 15.70
N ARG A 28 8.47 -7.24 14.62
CA ARG A 28 9.52 -6.24 14.62
C ARG A 28 9.00 -4.80 14.75
N LEU A 29 7.84 -4.49 14.17
CA LEU A 29 7.18 -3.17 14.35
C LEU A 29 6.74 -2.90 15.80
N ASN A 30 6.64 -3.93 16.63
CA ASN A 30 6.37 -3.79 18.07
C ASN A 30 7.64 -3.58 18.91
N LEU A 31 8.82 -3.71 18.34
CA LEU A 31 10.09 -3.44 19.05
C LEU A 31 10.23 -1.92 19.30
N PRO A 32 10.79 -1.52 20.46
CA PRO A 32 10.95 -0.10 20.82
C PRO A 32 11.64 0.73 19.74
N GLU A 33 12.65 0.17 19.07
CA GLU A 33 13.43 0.85 18.03
C GLU A 33 12.67 1.17 16.74
N PHE A 34 11.53 0.47 16.48
CA PHE A 34 10.70 0.66 15.29
C PHE A 34 9.30 1.20 15.58
N LYS A 35 8.99 1.44 16.84
CA LYS A 35 7.66 1.89 17.28
C LYS A 35 7.17 3.15 16.55
N ASP A 36 8.07 4.11 16.31
CA ASP A 36 7.71 5.37 15.65
C ASP A 36 7.34 5.20 14.16
N TYR A 37 7.75 4.09 13.55
CA TYR A 37 7.47 3.76 12.16
C TYR A 37 6.25 2.85 11.98
N LYS A 38 5.74 2.27 13.08
CA LYS A 38 4.66 1.27 13.04
C LYS A 38 3.44 1.77 12.29
N GLN A 39 2.93 2.93 12.67
CA GLN A 39 1.75 3.55 12.04
C GLN A 39 1.96 3.71 10.53
N THR A 40 3.11 4.24 10.11
CA THR A 40 3.43 4.48 8.70
C THR A 40 3.45 3.19 7.88
N PHE A 41 4.17 2.16 8.35
CA PHE A 41 4.27 0.90 7.60
C PHE A 41 2.95 0.13 7.56
N LEU A 42 2.15 0.19 8.64
CA LEU A 42 0.82 -0.40 8.65
C LEU A 42 -0.14 0.32 7.69
N ILE A 43 -0.07 1.66 7.59
CA ILE A 43 -0.83 2.41 6.58
C ILE A 43 -0.43 1.98 5.17
N LEU A 44 0.87 1.87 4.87
CA LEU A 44 1.34 1.40 3.57
C LEU A 44 0.85 -0.01 3.25
N LEU A 45 0.81 -0.90 4.25
CA LEU A 45 0.32 -2.27 4.10
C LEU A 45 -1.19 -2.34 3.87
N PHE A 46 -1.99 -1.73 4.76
CA PHE A 46 -3.44 -1.86 4.75
C PHE A 46 -4.15 -1.06 3.66
N PHE A 47 -3.49 -0.10 3.05
CA PHE A 47 -4.07 0.75 2.01
C PHE A 47 -3.29 0.72 0.69
N GLY A 48 -2.20 -0.02 0.63
CA GLY A 48 -1.41 -0.16 -0.58
C GLY A 48 -0.90 1.15 -1.17
N LEU A 49 -0.67 2.17 -0.34
CA LEU A 49 -0.22 3.48 -0.78
C LEU A 49 1.21 3.45 -1.33
N ARG A 50 1.49 4.36 -2.26
CA ARG A 50 2.86 4.75 -2.58
C ARG A 50 3.38 5.68 -1.47
N PRO A 51 4.66 5.66 -1.11
CA PRO A 51 5.19 6.54 -0.06
C PRO A 51 4.87 8.03 -0.25
N CYS A 52 4.90 8.52 -1.49
CA CYS A 52 4.56 9.90 -1.80
C CYS A 52 3.07 10.24 -1.60
N GLU A 53 2.20 9.23 -1.55
CA GLU A 53 0.77 9.43 -1.31
C GLU A 53 0.43 9.64 0.17
N LEU A 54 1.38 9.39 1.08
CA LEU A 54 1.22 9.66 2.51
C LEU A 54 1.10 11.16 2.82
N GLU A 55 1.69 12.02 2.00
CA GLU A 55 1.75 13.47 2.23
C GLU A 55 0.35 14.10 2.34
N ASP A 56 -0.57 13.69 1.48
CA ASP A 56 -1.95 14.19 1.47
C ASP A 56 -2.96 13.18 2.03
N ALA A 57 -2.47 12.09 2.64
CA ALA A 57 -3.35 11.04 3.14
C ALA A 57 -4.01 11.45 4.46
N ARG A 58 -5.29 11.13 4.61
CA ARG A 58 -6.06 11.38 5.82
C ARG A 58 -7.18 10.38 5.99
N PHE A 59 -7.60 10.17 7.21
CA PHE A 59 -8.80 9.38 7.52
C PHE A 59 -10.04 10.28 7.51
N GLU A 60 -11.09 9.84 6.82
CA GLU A 60 -12.40 10.49 6.79
C GLU A 60 -13.50 9.43 6.89
N GLY A 61 -14.19 9.37 8.03
CA GLY A 61 -15.21 8.37 8.30
C GLY A 61 -14.66 6.94 8.15
N ASP A 62 -15.25 6.17 7.25
CA ASP A 62 -14.87 4.77 6.99
C ASP A 62 -13.76 4.60 5.94
N PHE A 63 -13.09 5.69 5.56
CA PHE A 63 -12.14 5.69 4.45
C PHE A 63 -10.80 6.34 4.80
N LEU A 64 -9.76 5.87 4.13
CA LEU A 64 -8.55 6.65 3.90
C LEU A 64 -8.66 7.34 2.56
N ILE A 65 -8.43 8.66 2.55
CA ILE A 65 -8.38 9.49 1.34
C ILE A 65 -6.93 9.83 1.05
N ALA A 66 -6.48 9.58 -0.17
CA ALA A 66 -5.11 9.91 -0.58
C ALA A 66 -5.08 10.41 -2.04
N LYS A 67 -4.20 11.37 -2.32
CA LYS A 67 -3.99 11.86 -3.69
C LYS A 67 -3.37 10.76 -4.55
N ASN A 68 -3.95 10.53 -5.73
CA ASN A 68 -3.43 9.53 -6.66
C ASN A 68 -2.20 10.06 -7.39
N ALA A 69 -1.00 9.55 -7.01
CA ALA A 69 0.27 9.97 -7.60
C ALA A 69 0.46 9.58 -9.08
N LYS A 70 -0.38 8.68 -9.63
CA LYS A 70 -0.22 8.17 -11.00
C LYS A 70 -0.85 9.05 -12.06
N ARG A 71 -1.64 10.07 -11.69
CA ARG A 71 -2.32 10.93 -12.65
C ARG A 71 -1.35 11.88 -13.35
N LYS A 72 -1.38 11.85 -14.70
CA LYS A 72 -0.62 12.73 -15.58
C LYS A 72 -1.45 13.98 -15.96
N GLY A 73 -0.78 15.06 -16.35
CA GLY A 73 -1.44 16.23 -16.93
C GLY A 73 -2.09 17.19 -15.94
N GLY A 74 -1.60 17.25 -14.70
CA GLY A 74 -2.03 18.25 -13.72
C GLY A 74 -3.42 18.01 -13.10
N LYS A 75 -4.11 16.93 -13.47
CA LYS A 75 -5.39 16.55 -12.84
C LYS A 75 -5.14 15.98 -11.45
N VAL A 76 -5.69 16.61 -10.44
CA VAL A 76 -5.72 16.09 -9.08
C VAL A 76 -6.89 15.13 -8.97
N GLU A 77 -6.60 13.90 -8.54
CA GLU A 77 -7.60 12.87 -8.26
C GLU A 77 -7.27 12.22 -6.94
N TYR A 78 -8.29 11.96 -6.14
CA TYR A 78 -8.14 11.30 -4.85
C TYR A 78 -8.65 9.86 -4.92
N LYS A 79 -7.92 8.96 -4.28
CA LYS A 79 -8.36 7.60 -4.01
C LYS A 79 -9.13 7.57 -2.71
N LYS A 80 -10.15 6.74 -2.67
CA LYS A 80 -10.98 6.50 -1.50
C LYS A 80 -10.95 5.01 -1.20
N ILE A 81 -10.24 4.64 -0.12
CA ILE A 81 -9.95 3.24 0.23
C ILE A 81 -10.63 2.94 1.56
N PRO A 82 -11.56 1.96 1.62
CA PRO A 82 -12.22 1.62 2.88
C PRO A 82 -11.23 1.10 3.91
N ILE A 83 -11.54 1.32 5.18
CA ILE A 83 -10.71 0.87 6.30
C ILE A 83 -11.13 -0.56 6.68
N CYS A 84 -10.20 -1.53 6.55
CA CYS A 84 -10.46 -2.92 6.98
C CYS A 84 -10.50 -3.02 8.52
N ASN A 85 -11.07 -4.13 9.03
CA ASN A 85 -11.22 -4.33 10.47
C ASN A 85 -9.88 -4.31 11.20
N GLN A 86 -8.86 -4.98 10.67
CA GLN A 86 -7.53 -5.01 11.28
C GLN A 86 -6.87 -3.62 11.33
N ALA A 87 -7.08 -2.79 10.31
CA ALA A 87 -6.59 -1.41 10.33
C ALA A 87 -7.27 -0.59 11.42
N ARG A 88 -8.57 -0.81 11.68
CA ARG A 88 -9.30 -0.13 12.78
C ARG A 88 -8.76 -0.51 14.15
N GLU A 89 -8.33 -1.75 14.33
CA GLU A 89 -7.80 -2.26 15.59
C GLU A 89 -6.35 -1.83 15.86
N LEU A 90 -5.56 -1.68 14.81
CA LEU A 90 -4.11 -1.54 14.91
C LEU A 90 -3.58 -0.13 14.66
N LEU A 91 -4.38 0.73 14.03
CA LEU A 91 -4.02 2.12 13.71
C LEU A 91 -4.70 3.11 14.65
N ASP A 92 -4.00 4.18 14.96
CA ASP A 92 -4.62 5.38 15.52
C ASP A 92 -5.22 6.22 14.38
N LEU A 93 -6.53 6.08 14.18
CA LEU A 93 -7.25 6.79 13.11
C LEU A 93 -7.48 8.27 13.42
N SER A 94 -7.25 8.70 14.66
CA SER A 94 -7.36 10.09 15.09
C SER A 94 -6.06 10.88 14.89
N ALA A 95 -4.92 10.18 14.82
CA ALA A 95 -3.63 10.81 14.62
C ALA A 95 -3.43 11.27 13.18
N PRO A 96 -2.79 12.43 12.97
CA PRO A 96 -2.41 12.86 11.63
C PRO A 96 -1.42 11.86 11.02
N ILE A 97 -1.61 11.55 9.73
CA ILE A 97 -0.69 10.68 9.00
C ILE A 97 0.61 11.43 8.77
N LYS A 98 1.70 10.91 9.34
CA LYS A 98 3.03 11.49 9.16
C LYS A 98 3.61 11.05 7.83
N ALA A 99 3.84 11.99 6.93
CA ALA A 99 4.64 11.75 5.75
C ALA A 99 6.12 11.69 6.15
N LEU A 100 6.70 10.51 6.15
CA LEU A 100 8.15 10.36 6.22
C LEU A 100 8.71 10.63 4.82
N HIS A 101 9.20 11.83 4.63
CA HIS A 101 9.36 12.54 3.36
C HIS A 101 10.35 11.95 2.34
N ILE A 102 11.04 10.84 2.60
CA ILE A 102 12.04 10.36 1.66
C ILE A 102 11.88 8.85 1.44
N THR A 103 11.44 8.47 0.26
CA THR A 103 11.32 7.07 -0.18
C THR A 103 12.57 6.25 0.14
N ASN A 104 13.77 6.82 -0.03
CA ASN A 104 15.02 6.15 0.28
C ASN A 104 15.20 5.89 1.79
N SER A 105 14.75 6.81 2.65
CA SER A 105 14.78 6.62 4.11
C SER A 105 13.80 5.52 4.53
N LEU A 106 12.60 5.50 3.98
CA LEU A 106 11.62 4.44 4.24
C LEU A 106 12.15 3.07 3.79
N ASN A 107 12.78 2.98 2.63
CA ASN A 107 13.40 1.73 2.16
C ASN A 107 14.49 1.24 3.11
N ARG A 108 15.38 2.14 3.55
CA ARG A 108 16.46 1.79 4.48
C ARG A 108 15.90 1.28 5.81
N ILE A 109 14.87 1.94 6.35
CA ILE A 109 14.22 1.51 7.58
C ILE A 109 13.52 0.17 7.37
N PHE A 110 12.79 0.00 6.27
CA PHE A 110 12.09 -1.24 5.95
C PHE A 110 13.04 -2.43 5.83
N LYS A 111 14.18 -2.26 5.16
CA LYS A 111 15.25 -3.28 5.12
C LYS A 111 15.75 -3.67 6.50
N ARG A 112 15.94 -2.70 7.39
CA ARG A 112 16.33 -2.97 8.78
C ARG A 112 15.24 -3.71 9.56
N ILE A 113 13.98 -3.34 9.39
CA ILE A 113 12.83 -4.03 10.00
C ILE A 113 12.78 -5.47 9.50
N MET A 114 12.92 -5.69 8.21
CA MET A 114 12.82 -7.02 7.61
C MET A 114 14.13 -7.83 7.69
N ASP A 115 15.25 -7.18 8.06
CA ASP A 115 16.57 -7.79 8.04
C ASP A 115 16.87 -8.44 6.67
N ASP A 116 16.60 -7.69 5.59
CA ASP A 116 16.77 -8.13 4.21
C ASP A 116 17.11 -6.93 3.31
N GLU A 117 18.27 -6.97 2.68
CA GLU A 117 18.76 -5.90 1.80
C GLU A 117 18.06 -5.85 0.42
N ASN A 118 17.38 -6.91 0.04
CA ASN A 118 16.73 -7.02 -1.27
C ASN A 118 15.26 -6.57 -1.25
N ILE A 119 14.70 -6.31 -0.06
CA ILE A 119 13.32 -5.92 0.11
C ILE A 119 13.15 -4.39 0.00
N THR A 120 11.99 -3.95 -0.48
CA THR A 120 11.62 -2.54 -0.51
C THR A 120 10.19 -2.37 0.03
N GLN A 121 9.84 -1.16 0.50
CA GLN A 121 8.50 -0.89 1.00
C GLN A 121 7.41 -1.08 -0.08
N TYR A 122 7.75 -1.16 -1.36
CA TYR A 122 6.80 -1.51 -2.43
C TYR A 122 6.25 -2.93 -2.31
N PHE A 123 6.94 -3.83 -1.60
CA PHE A 123 6.40 -5.15 -1.26
C PHE A 123 5.10 -5.05 -0.46
N LEU A 124 4.95 -4.03 0.39
CA LEU A 124 3.70 -3.78 1.13
C LEU A 124 2.53 -3.49 0.19
N ARG A 125 2.75 -2.66 -0.83
CA ARG A 125 1.73 -2.38 -1.84
C ARG A 125 1.38 -3.62 -2.68
N HIS A 126 2.36 -4.44 -3.03
CA HIS A 126 2.09 -5.72 -3.71
C HIS A 126 1.33 -6.68 -2.80
N THR A 127 1.66 -6.70 -1.51
CA THR A 127 0.94 -7.50 -0.50
C THR A 127 -0.52 -7.06 -0.40
N PHE A 128 -0.79 -5.76 -0.29
CA PHE A 128 -2.16 -5.23 -0.29
C PHE A 128 -2.94 -5.72 -1.51
N ALA A 129 -2.40 -5.53 -2.71
CA ALA A 129 -3.08 -5.96 -3.94
C ALA A 129 -3.34 -7.47 -3.96
N THR A 130 -2.32 -8.27 -3.62
CA THR A 130 -2.42 -9.74 -3.61
C THR A 130 -3.43 -10.24 -2.57
N VAL A 131 -3.41 -9.69 -1.37
CA VAL A 131 -4.36 -10.07 -0.30
C VAL A 131 -5.78 -9.66 -0.71
N CYS A 132 -5.99 -8.41 -1.12
CA CYS A 132 -7.31 -7.94 -1.51
C CYS A 132 -7.91 -8.75 -2.66
N GLN A 133 -7.13 -9.14 -3.66
CA GLN A 133 -7.60 -9.94 -4.80
C GLN A 133 -8.07 -11.36 -4.42
N GLN A 134 -7.75 -11.85 -3.23
CA GLN A 134 -8.28 -13.13 -2.73
C GLN A 134 -9.74 -13.02 -2.28
N TYR A 135 -10.20 -11.82 -1.93
CA TYR A 135 -11.52 -11.56 -1.35
C TYR A 135 -12.40 -10.67 -2.22
N VAL A 136 -11.79 -9.85 -3.06
CA VAL A 136 -12.45 -8.76 -3.77
C VAL A 136 -12.11 -8.82 -5.26
N ARG A 137 -13.05 -8.44 -6.10
CA ARG A 137 -12.85 -8.39 -7.56
C ARG A 137 -11.66 -7.49 -7.93
N PRO A 138 -10.85 -7.89 -8.93
CA PRO A 138 -9.65 -7.14 -9.33
C PRO A 138 -9.93 -5.69 -9.74
N ASP A 139 -11.06 -5.40 -10.39
CA ASP A 139 -11.42 -4.05 -10.81
C ASP A 139 -11.67 -3.10 -9.63
N ILE A 140 -12.18 -3.61 -8.51
CA ILE A 140 -12.34 -2.83 -7.27
C ILE A 140 -10.97 -2.57 -6.64
N VAL A 141 -10.10 -3.58 -6.61
CA VAL A 141 -8.73 -3.43 -6.10
C VAL A 141 -7.95 -2.40 -6.93
N ASP A 142 -8.09 -2.41 -8.26
CA ASP A 142 -7.49 -1.41 -9.15
C ASP A 142 -7.93 0.02 -8.82
N ILE A 143 -9.22 0.21 -8.48
CA ILE A 143 -9.75 1.51 -8.03
C ILE A 143 -9.07 1.94 -6.73
N TRP A 144 -8.96 1.05 -5.74
CA TRP A 144 -8.30 1.35 -4.47
C TRP A 144 -6.81 1.64 -4.65
N MET A 145 -6.16 0.92 -5.58
CA MET A 145 -4.76 1.15 -5.93
C MET A 145 -4.56 2.47 -6.69
N GLY A 146 -5.62 3.07 -7.23
CA GLY A 146 -5.56 4.24 -8.11
C GLY A 146 -4.93 3.91 -9.46
N ASP A 147 -5.00 2.65 -9.87
CA ASP A 147 -4.59 2.21 -11.19
C ASP A 147 -5.78 2.36 -12.16
N SER A 148 -5.52 2.89 -13.36
CA SER A 148 -6.56 2.96 -14.38
C SER A 148 -6.85 1.55 -14.88
N SER A 149 -8.10 1.11 -14.77
CA SER A 149 -8.55 -0.09 -15.46
C SER A 149 -8.30 0.09 -16.97
N GLU A 150 -7.52 -0.80 -17.58
CA GLU A 150 -7.34 -0.83 -19.03
C GLU A 150 -8.61 -1.30 -19.75
N ARG A 151 -9.55 -1.90 -19.03
CA ARG A 151 -10.83 -2.35 -19.55
C ARG A 151 -11.74 -1.14 -19.79
N LEU A 152 -12.18 -0.97 -21.02
CA LEU A 152 -13.04 0.15 -21.46
C LEU A 152 -14.30 0.30 -20.60
N VAL A 153 -14.89 -0.81 -20.16
CA VAL A 153 -16.09 -0.86 -19.31
C VAL A 153 -15.81 -0.28 -17.91
N GLY A 154 -14.63 -0.52 -17.34
CA GLY A 154 -14.24 0.03 -16.04
C GLY A 154 -13.99 1.55 -16.06
N ARG A 155 -13.68 2.12 -17.24
CA ARG A 155 -13.42 3.57 -17.37
C ARG A 155 -14.69 4.43 -17.41
N VAL A 156 -15.81 3.88 -17.86
CA VAL A 156 -16.97 4.68 -18.25
C VAL A 156 -18.17 4.50 -17.31
N TYR A 157 -18.31 3.35 -16.65
CA TYR A 157 -19.58 3.00 -15.98
C TYR A 157 -19.46 2.53 -14.53
N THR A 158 -18.28 2.47 -13.93
CA THR A 158 -18.16 1.87 -12.60
C THR A 158 -17.98 2.93 -11.52
N HIS A 159 -19.09 3.50 -11.05
CA HIS A 159 -19.15 4.19 -9.77
C HIS A 159 -19.75 3.24 -8.75
N PHE A 160 -18.91 2.73 -7.85
CA PHE A 160 -19.40 1.94 -6.73
C PHE A 160 -19.83 2.86 -5.59
N PHE A 161 -20.96 2.54 -4.97
CA PHE A 161 -21.40 3.24 -3.76
C PHE A 161 -20.49 2.92 -2.59
N ASP A 162 -20.35 3.86 -1.66
CA ASP A 162 -19.49 3.74 -0.49
C ASP A 162 -19.83 2.50 0.35
N ASP A 163 -21.10 2.24 0.61
CA ASP A 163 -21.55 1.08 1.38
C ASP A 163 -21.11 -0.24 0.75
N PHE A 164 -21.16 -0.32 -0.57
CA PHE A 164 -20.69 -1.48 -1.30
C PHE A 164 -19.17 -1.66 -1.14
N MET A 165 -18.40 -0.59 -1.28
CA MET A 165 -16.94 -0.61 -1.13
C MET A 165 -16.53 -1.00 0.29
N ILE A 166 -17.22 -0.48 1.30
CA ILE A 166 -17.02 -0.84 2.71
C ILE A 166 -17.32 -2.32 2.94
N ALA A 167 -18.44 -2.83 2.38
CA ALA A 167 -18.83 -4.22 2.50
C ALA A 167 -17.79 -5.17 1.88
N GLN A 168 -17.19 -4.81 0.75
CA GLN A 168 -16.12 -5.58 0.13
C GLN A 168 -14.87 -5.65 1.02
N MET A 169 -14.47 -4.52 1.63
CA MET A 169 -13.28 -4.44 2.46
C MET A 169 -13.43 -5.21 3.79
N LYS A 170 -14.65 -5.38 4.32
CA LYS A 170 -14.89 -6.15 5.54
C LYS A 170 -14.43 -7.61 5.45
N ASN A 171 -14.38 -8.17 4.25
CA ASN A 171 -13.97 -9.56 4.03
C ASN A 171 -12.44 -9.71 3.92
N VAL A 172 -11.71 -8.62 3.77
CA VAL A 172 -10.26 -8.64 3.60
C VAL A 172 -9.57 -8.90 4.92
N VAL A 173 -8.74 -9.95 4.98
CA VAL A 173 -7.97 -10.36 6.14
C VAL A 173 -6.51 -10.54 5.73
N PHE A 174 -5.60 -9.95 6.48
CA PHE A 174 -4.15 -10.11 6.36
C PHE A 174 -3.70 -11.16 7.37
N ASP A 175 -3.07 -12.24 6.91
CA ASP A 175 -2.57 -13.32 7.78
C ASP A 175 -1.22 -12.97 8.39
N PHE A 176 -1.21 -12.66 9.68
CA PHE A 176 0.01 -12.43 10.49
C PHE A 176 -0.19 -12.80 11.96
#